data_be62524c5edb9719c4bfb8cd3043197f
#
_entry.id   be62524c5edb9719c4bfb8cd3043197f
#
_cell.length_a   1.000
_cell.length_b   1.000
_cell.length_c   1.000
_cell.angle_alpha   90.00
_cell.angle_beta   90.00
_cell.angle_gamma   90.00
#
_symmetry.space_group_name_H-M   'P 1'
#
loop_
_entity.id
_entity.type
_entity.pdbx_description
1 polymer ?
#
loop_
_entity_poly.entity_id
_entity_poly.type
_entity_poly.pdbx_seq_one_letter_code
_entity_poly.pdbx_strand_id
1 'polypeptide(L)'
;ELDEYFQQNADVHFVNKILEQINEKEEVKLPENFLVKFLMFSNENIKSEDHAKEVLEAERNQLKYQILEGKLMNDNEIKLEYADILSQAEQLVKNQLAIYGIHHLSDEEIQKYAVEMLKDQEQVRQISAEVGMAKLKDVILEKATKKATKISHDEFLEELKK
;
A
#
# COMPACT_ATOMS: atom_id res chain seq x y z
N GLU A 1 -0.47 25.41 0.15
CA GLU A 1 0.66 24.43 0.31
C GLU A 1 0.70 23.80 1.70
N LEU A 2 0.83 24.62 2.82
CA LEU A 2 0.91 24.05 4.18
C LEU A 2 -0.39 23.38 4.61
N ASP A 3 -1.54 24.01 4.36
CA ASP A 3 -2.86 23.45 4.66
C ASP A 3 -3.15 22.19 3.85
N GLU A 4 -2.75 22.14 2.60
CA GLU A 4 -2.88 20.95 1.74
C GLU A 4 -2.02 19.79 2.26
N TYR A 5 -0.80 20.09 2.69
CA TYR A 5 0.08 19.09 3.30
C TYR A 5 -0.54 18.48 4.57
N PHE A 6 -1.08 19.32 5.47
CA PHE A 6 -1.74 18.83 6.67
C PHE A 6 -3.01 18.05 6.36
N GLN A 7 -3.79 18.50 5.38
CA GLN A 7 -4.99 17.79 4.95
C GLN A 7 -4.65 16.39 4.39
N GLN A 8 -3.63 16.29 3.54
CA GLN A 8 -3.18 15.00 2.99
C GLN A 8 -2.72 14.03 4.08
N ASN A 9 -1.94 14.52 5.06
CA ASN A 9 -1.51 13.69 6.19
C ASN A 9 -2.68 13.27 7.07
N ALA A 10 -3.65 14.14 7.31
CA ALA A 10 -4.86 13.83 8.06
C ALA A 10 -5.71 12.76 7.34
N ASP A 11 -5.86 12.87 6.02
CA ASP A 11 -6.58 11.89 5.22
C ASP A 11 -5.89 10.52 5.23
N VAL A 12 -4.55 10.48 5.13
CA VAL A 12 -3.77 9.24 5.25
C VAL A 12 -3.94 8.61 6.63
N HIS A 13 -3.80 9.42 7.70
CA HIS A 13 -3.98 8.94 9.07
C HIS A 13 -5.39 8.41 9.31
N PHE A 14 -6.41 9.11 8.83
CA PHE A 14 -7.80 8.69 8.93
C PHE A 14 -8.05 7.35 8.25
N VAL A 15 -7.55 7.16 7.02
CA VAL A 15 -7.67 5.90 6.29
C VAL A 15 -6.94 4.77 7.00
N ASN A 16 -5.72 5.00 7.49
CA ASN A 16 -4.97 4.00 8.24
C ASN A 16 -5.72 3.55 9.50
N LYS A 17 -6.31 4.50 10.24
CA LYS A 17 -7.13 4.16 11.42
C LYS A 17 -8.37 3.34 11.07
N ILE A 18 -9.02 3.59 9.94
CA ILE A 18 -10.14 2.78 9.46
C ILE A 18 -9.66 1.36 9.12
N LEU A 19 -8.56 1.23 8.38
CA LEU A 19 -8.00 -0.07 8.01
C LEU A 19 -7.55 -0.87 9.24
N GLU A 20 -6.93 -0.22 10.23
CA GLU A 20 -6.60 -0.83 11.52
C GLU A 20 -7.85 -1.34 12.24
N GLN A 21 -8.90 -0.53 12.33
CA GLN A 21 -10.16 -0.93 12.99
C GLN A 21 -10.84 -2.09 12.26
N ILE A 22 -10.80 -2.13 10.93
CA ILE A 22 -11.29 -3.26 10.14
C ILE A 22 -10.43 -4.50 10.45
N ASN A 23 -9.11 -4.35 10.46
CA ASN A 23 -8.20 -5.44 10.77
C ASN A 23 -8.37 -6.00 12.19
N GLU A 24 -8.69 -5.16 13.16
CA GLU A 24 -8.96 -5.61 14.53
C GLU A 24 -10.30 -6.37 14.65
N LYS A 25 -11.35 -5.88 13.97
CA LYS A 25 -12.72 -6.41 14.09
C LYS A 25 -12.98 -7.64 13.22
N GLU A 26 -12.34 -7.73 12.07
CA GLU A 26 -12.55 -8.84 11.13
C GLU A 26 -11.71 -10.05 11.54
N GLU A 27 -12.33 -11.22 11.60
CA GLU A 27 -11.63 -12.48 11.83
C GLU A 27 -11.32 -13.14 10.49
N VAL A 28 -10.02 -13.29 10.17
CA VAL A 28 -9.57 -13.98 8.96
C VAL A 28 -9.03 -15.36 9.35
N LYS A 29 -9.70 -16.41 8.88
CA LYS A 29 -9.24 -17.79 9.07
C LYS A 29 -8.20 -18.14 8.03
N LEU A 30 -6.96 -18.28 8.47
CA LEU A 30 -5.87 -18.71 7.60
C LEU A 30 -5.83 -20.25 7.50
N PRO A 31 -5.58 -20.83 6.31
CA PRO A 31 -5.39 -22.27 6.13
C PRO A 31 -3.98 -22.68 6.62
N GLU A 32 -3.77 -22.69 7.92
CA GLU A 32 -2.45 -22.84 8.56
C GLU A 32 -1.68 -24.07 8.07
N ASN A 33 -2.34 -25.24 8.00
CA ASN A 33 -1.72 -26.46 7.53
C ASN A 33 -1.17 -26.37 6.10
N PHE A 34 -1.89 -25.62 5.23
CA PHE A 34 -1.43 -25.36 3.88
C PHE A 34 -0.26 -24.39 3.89
N LEU A 35 -0.37 -23.30 4.62
CA LEU A 35 0.66 -22.25 4.67
C LEU A 35 1.98 -22.77 5.24
N VAL A 36 1.94 -23.58 6.30
CA VAL A 36 3.13 -24.23 6.85
C VAL A 36 3.84 -25.09 5.81
N LYS A 37 3.08 -25.95 5.10
CA LYS A 37 3.66 -26.79 4.03
C LYS A 37 4.18 -25.97 2.85
N PHE A 38 3.46 -24.91 2.49
CA PHE A 38 3.87 -23.99 1.42
C PHE A 38 5.18 -23.26 1.79
N LEU A 39 5.33 -22.76 3.00
CA LEU A 39 6.55 -22.11 3.48
C LEU A 39 7.74 -23.07 3.44
N MET A 40 7.56 -24.31 3.89
CA MET A 40 8.62 -25.34 3.82
C MET A 40 8.99 -25.70 2.38
N PHE A 41 8.05 -25.68 1.46
CA PHE A 41 8.30 -25.98 0.06
C PHE A 41 8.95 -24.82 -0.69
N SER A 42 8.51 -23.58 -0.42
CA SER A 42 8.94 -22.39 -1.16
C SER A 42 10.21 -21.75 -0.62
N ASN A 43 10.61 -22.06 0.61
CA ASN A 43 11.79 -21.46 1.25
C ASN A 43 12.75 -22.54 1.79
N GLU A 44 13.88 -22.71 1.11
CA GLU A 44 14.90 -23.70 1.47
C GLU A 44 15.51 -23.50 2.87
N ASN A 45 15.37 -22.32 3.46
CA ASN A 45 15.85 -22.03 4.81
C ASN A 45 14.89 -22.55 5.90
N ILE A 46 13.64 -22.86 5.56
CA ILE A 46 12.63 -23.36 6.50
C ILE A 46 12.59 -24.88 6.41
N LYS A 47 13.32 -25.55 7.34
CA LYS A 47 13.52 -27.02 7.31
C LYS A 47 12.63 -27.82 8.26
N SER A 48 11.86 -27.16 9.11
CA SER A 48 10.97 -27.82 10.07
C SER A 48 9.60 -27.17 10.13
N GLU A 49 8.58 -27.95 10.49
CA GLU A 49 7.22 -27.44 10.71
C GLU A 49 7.16 -26.40 11.83
N ASP A 50 7.95 -26.55 12.87
CA ASP A 50 7.97 -25.63 14.01
C ASP A 50 8.52 -24.26 13.57
N HIS A 51 9.62 -24.24 12.79
CA HIS A 51 10.15 -23.00 12.23
C HIS A 51 9.14 -22.35 11.24
N ALA A 52 8.46 -23.16 10.42
CA ALA A 52 7.42 -22.66 9.51
C ALA A 52 6.24 -22.02 10.28
N LYS A 53 5.84 -22.62 11.41
CA LYS A 53 4.80 -22.05 12.29
C LYS A 53 5.22 -20.75 12.95
N GLU A 54 6.47 -20.65 13.41
CA GLU A 54 7.03 -19.42 13.97
C GLU A 54 7.02 -18.29 12.94
N VAL A 55 7.47 -18.56 11.71
CA VAL A 55 7.44 -17.58 10.60
C VAL A 55 6.00 -17.18 10.28
N LEU A 56 5.08 -18.16 10.18
CA LEU A 56 3.67 -17.88 9.90
C LEU A 56 3.03 -17.01 10.98
N GLU A 57 3.35 -17.27 12.25
CA GLU A 57 2.83 -16.48 13.37
C GLU A 57 3.37 -15.05 13.37
N ALA A 58 4.67 -14.88 13.05
CA ALA A 58 5.28 -13.56 12.92
C ALA A 58 4.64 -12.72 11.79
N GLU A 59 4.27 -13.37 10.68
CA GLU A 59 3.68 -12.73 9.51
C GLU A 59 2.14 -12.71 9.51
N ARG A 60 1.50 -13.32 10.49
CA ARG A 60 0.03 -13.49 10.57
C ARG A 60 -0.73 -12.19 10.38
N ASN A 61 -0.34 -11.13 11.08
CA ASN A 61 -1.01 -9.84 11.01
C ASN A 61 -0.85 -9.19 9.62
N GLN A 62 0.31 -9.32 9.01
CA GLN A 62 0.56 -8.80 7.67
C GLN A 62 -0.25 -9.56 6.61
N LEU A 63 -0.30 -10.89 6.69
CA LEU A 63 -1.13 -11.72 5.81
C LEU A 63 -2.62 -11.39 5.95
N LYS A 64 -3.08 -11.23 7.19
CA LYS A 64 -4.46 -10.81 7.48
C LYS A 64 -4.77 -9.46 6.82
N TYR A 65 -3.87 -8.49 6.98
CA TYR A 65 -4.01 -7.16 6.40
C TYR A 65 -4.11 -7.22 4.87
N GLN A 66 -3.22 -7.96 4.21
CA GLN A 66 -3.24 -8.13 2.75
C GLN A 66 -4.52 -8.78 2.24
N ILE A 67 -5.04 -9.77 2.96
CA ILE A 67 -6.31 -10.43 2.60
C ILE A 67 -7.47 -9.45 2.72
N LEU A 68 -7.52 -8.67 3.79
CA LEU A 68 -8.58 -7.68 4.01
C LEU A 68 -8.51 -6.55 2.99
N GLU A 69 -7.31 -6.06 2.67
CA GLU A 69 -7.08 -5.08 1.61
C GLU A 69 -7.58 -5.59 0.26
N GLY A 70 -7.17 -6.81 -0.13
CA GLY A 70 -7.64 -7.44 -1.36
C GLY A 70 -9.15 -7.62 -1.40
N LYS A 71 -9.77 -7.98 -0.27
CA LYS A 71 -11.23 -8.07 -0.15
C LYS A 71 -11.89 -6.70 -0.31
N LEU A 72 -11.39 -5.67 0.35
CA LEU A 72 -11.92 -4.31 0.24
C LEU A 72 -11.82 -3.78 -1.19
N MET A 73 -10.70 -4.05 -1.88
CA MET A 73 -10.54 -3.69 -3.29
C MET A 73 -11.57 -4.40 -4.17
N ASN A 74 -11.78 -5.70 -3.96
CA ASN A 74 -12.75 -6.48 -4.73
C ASN A 74 -14.20 -6.05 -4.45
N ASP A 75 -14.57 -5.86 -3.19
CA ASP A 75 -15.91 -5.46 -2.77
C ASP A 75 -16.30 -4.05 -3.26
N ASN A 76 -15.28 -3.21 -3.53
CA ASN A 76 -15.45 -1.87 -4.08
C ASN A 76 -15.16 -1.81 -5.60
N GLU A 77 -15.02 -2.96 -6.27
CA GLU A 77 -14.76 -3.07 -7.71
C GLU A 77 -13.55 -2.23 -8.19
N ILE A 78 -12.53 -2.07 -7.32
CA ILE A 78 -11.31 -1.33 -7.65
C ILE A 78 -10.51 -2.14 -8.67
N LYS A 79 -10.38 -1.59 -9.87
CA LYS A 79 -9.58 -2.17 -10.95
C LYS A 79 -8.31 -1.36 -11.16
N LEU A 80 -7.22 -2.08 -11.36
CA LEU A 80 -5.94 -1.49 -11.75
C LEU A 80 -5.81 -1.62 -13.27
N GLU A 81 -5.79 -0.49 -13.94
CA GLU A 81 -5.57 -0.43 -15.39
C GLU A 81 -4.11 -0.15 -15.67
N TYR A 82 -3.61 -0.61 -16.82
CA TYR A 82 -2.23 -0.33 -17.23
C TYR A 82 -1.92 1.17 -17.25
N ALA A 83 -2.90 1.99 -17.63
CA ALA A 83 -2.75 3.44 -17.65
C ALA A 83 -2.47 4.03 -16.26
N ASP A 84 -3.10 3.50 -15.21
CA ASP A 84 -2.87 3.93 -13.83
C ASP A 84 -1.43 3.60 -13.40
N ILE A 85 -1.00 2.37 -13.67
CA ILE A 85 0.35 1.88 -13.32
C ILE A 85 1.41 2.68 -14.08
N LEU A 86 1.19 2.95 -15.39
CA LEU A 86 2.10 3.75 -16.21
C LEU A 86 2.20 5.19 -15.68
N SER A 87 1.07 5.82 -15.36
CA SER A 87 1.04 7.18 -14.80
C SER A 87 1.82 7.28 -13.50
N GLN A 88 1.67 6.30 -12.61
CA GLN A 88 2.45 6.25 -11.36
C GLN A 88 3.95 6.03 -11.63
N ALA A 89 4.31 5.16 -12.56
CA ALA A 89 5.69 4.95 -12.98
C ALA A 89 6.32 6.24 -13.56
N GLU A 90 5.58 6.98 -14.38
CA GLU A 90 6.02 8.29 -14.90
C GLU A 90 6.27 9.30 -13.78
N GLN A 91 5.39 9.31 -12.76
CA GLN A 91 5.58 10.20 -11.61
C GLN A 91 6.82 9.82 -10.78
N LEU A 92 7.07 8.52 -10.57
CA LEU A 92 8.28 8.04 -9.90
C LEU A 92 9.54 8.43 -10.67
N VAL A 93 9.53 8.28 -12.00
CA VAL A 93 10.65 8.73 -12.86
C VAL A 93 10.86 10.23 -12.74
N LYS A 94 9.80 11.05 -12.82
CA LYS A 94 9.89 12.52 -12.64
C LYS A 94 10.51 12.89 -11.29
N ASN A 95 10.04 12.26 -10.22
CA ASN A 95 10.56 12.51 -8.87
C ASN A 95 12.03 12.12 -8.74
N GLN A 96 12.42 10.97 -9.28
CA GLN A 96 13.79 10.50 -9.26
C GLN A 96 14.73 11.44 -10.04
N LEU A 97 14.31 11.86 -11.22
CA LEU A 97 15.08 12.81 -12.05
C LEU A 97 15.21 14.18 -11.36
N ALA A 98 14.17 14.65 -10.71
CA ALA A 98 14.18 15.91 -9.96
C ALA A 98 15.22 15.91 -8.83
N ILE A 99 15.41 14.77 -8.14
CA ILE A 99 16.47 14.61 -7.11
C ILE A 99 17.88 14.82 -7.71
N TYR A 100 18.08 14.42 -8.97
CA TYR A 100 19.34 14.64 -9.69
C TYR A 100 19.41 16.00 -10.42
N GLY A 101 18.43 16.90 -10.19
CA GLY A 101 18.38 18.21 -10.83
C GLY A 101 18.03 18.18 -12.33
N ILE A 102 17.47 17.06 -12.82
CA ILE A 102 17.10 16.89 -14.23
C ILE A 102 15.60 17.23 -14.36
N HIS A 103 15.32 18.42 -14.95
CA HIS A 103 13.95 18.94 -15.08
C HIS A 103 13.52 19.20 -16.52
N HIS A 104 14.36 18.84 -17.51
CA HIS A 104 14.19 19.25 -18.90
C HIS A 104 13.78 18.09 -19.84
N LEU A 105 13.47 16.93 -19.32
CA LEU A 105 13.02 15.82 -20.15
C LEU A 105 11.57 16.05 -20.63
N SER A 106 11.33 15.68 -21.87
CA SER A 106 9.98 15.66 -22.43
C SER A 106 9.13 14.53 -21.82
N ASP A 107 7.80 14.68 -21.89
CA ASP A 107 6.89 13.62 -21.44
C ASP A 107 7.12 12.30 -22.18
N GLU A 108 7.50 12.35 -23.49
CA GLU A 108 7.84 11.15 -24.27
C GLU A 108 9.08 10.42 -23.71
N GLU A 109 10.10 11.17 -23.27
CA GLU A 109 11.30 10.59 -22.66
C GLU A 109 11.00 9.99 -21.30
N ILE A 110 10.21 10.68 -20.48
CA ILE A 110 9.77 10.18 -19.17
C ILE A 110 8.96 8.89 -19.34
N GLN A 111 8.04 8.85 -20.31
CA GLN A 111 7.25 7.66 -20.61
C GLN A 111 8.13 6.47 -21.03
N LYS A 112 9.17 6.71 -21.84
CA LYS A 112 10.12 5.64 -22.20
C LYS A 112 10.83 5.05 -20.98
N TYR A 113 11.28 5.89 -20.05
CA TYR A 113 11.88 5.43 -18.80
C TYR A 113 10.88 4.67 -17.92
N ALA A 114 9.64 5.15 -17.83
CA ALA A 114 8.58 4.47 -17.09
C ALA A 114 8.26 3.09 -17.68
N VAL A 115 8.12 2.99 -19.01
CA VAL A 115 7.92 1.71 -19.69
C VAL A 115 9.10 0.76 -19.47
N GLU A 116 10.34 1.26 -19.47
CA GLU A 116 11.52 0.45 -19.17
C GLU A 116 11.50 -0.07 -17.72
N MET A 117 11.14 0.80 -16.76
CA MET A 117 10.96 0.41 -15.35
C MET A 117 9.91 -0.69 -15.19
N LEU A 118 8.82 -0.62 -15.95
CA LEU A 118 7.73 -1.61 -15.91
C LEU A 118 8.05 -2.94 -16.60
N LYS A 119 9.26 -3.14 -17.14
CA LYS A 119 9.72 -4.47 -17.56
C LYS A 119 10.15 -5.34 -16.38
N ASP A 120 10.52 -4.75 -15.27
CA ASP A 120 10.85 -5.44 -14.04
C ASP A 120 9.56 -5.82 -13.30
N GLN A 121 9.35 -7.13 -13.09
CA GLN A 121 8.13 -7.65 -12.43
C GLN A 121 8.00 -7.18 -10.98
N GLU A 122 9.11 -6.99 -10.27
CA GLU A 122 9.09 -6.50 -8.90
C GLU A 122 8.65 -5.03 -8.85
N GLN A 123 9.13 -4.20 -9.78
CA GLN A 123 8.70 -2.81 -9.91
C GLN A 123 7.20 -2.73 -10.25
N VAL A 124 6.73 -3.55 -11.19
CA VAL A 124 5.30 -3.62 -11.51
C VAL A 124 4.47 -3.98 -10.28
N ARG A 125 4.92 -4.96 -9.49
CA ARG A 125 4.22 -5.39 -8.28
C ARG A 125 4.14 -4.27 -7.24
N GLN A 126 5.24 -3.58 -6.98
CA GLN A 126 5.31 -2.48 -6.03
C GLN A 126 4.42 -1.31 -6.48
N ILE A 127 4.56 -0.87 -7.73
CA ILE A 127 3.76 0.23 -8.28
C ILE A 127 2.27 -0.13 -8.30
N SER A 128 1.92 -1.36 -8.64
CA SER A 128 0.51 -1.82 -8.61
C SER A 128 -0.06 -1.80 -7.19
N ALA A 129 0.71 -2.18 -6.18
CA ALA A 129 0.28 -2.10 -4.78
C ALA A 129 0.06 -0.64 -4.34
N GLU A 130 0.97 0.28 -4.70
CA GLU A 130 0.82 1.71 -4.42
C GLU A 130 -0.44 2.30 -5.08
N VAL A 131 -0.65 2.01 -6.36
CA VAL A 131 -1.85 2.47 -7.10
C VAL A 131 -3.13 1.89 -6.49
N GLY A 132 -3.10 0.61 -6.12
CA GLY A 132 -4.22 -0.06 -5.46
C GLY A 132 -4.59 0.61 -4.14
N MET A 133 -3.59 0.86 -3.30
CA MET A 133 -3.78 1.53 -2.01
C MET A 133 -4.26 2.97 -2.18
N ALA A 134 -3.76 3.71 -3.18
CA ALA A 134 -4.23 5.06 -3.47
C ALA A 134 -5.71 5.07 -3.86
N LYS A 135 -6.14 4.18 -4.76
CA LYS A 135 -7.55 4.04 -5.15
C LYS A 135 -8.43 3.60 -3.97
N LEU A 136 -7.95 2.67 -3.14
CA LEU A 136 -8.68 2.24 -1.93
C LEU A 136 -8.83 3.39 -0.94
N LYS A 137 -7.79 4.19 -0.75
CA LYS A 137 -7.84 5.41 0.06
C LYS A 137 -8.95 6.34 -0.41
N ASP A 138 -9.02 6.63 -1.70
CA ASP A 138 -10.04 7.54 -2.26
C ASP A 138 -11.45 7.00 -2.01
N VAL A 139 -11.68 5.71 -2.21
CA VAL A 139 -12.97 5.06 -1.91
C VAL A 139 -13.33 5.14 -0.43
N ILE A 140 -12.37 4.92 0.47
CA ILE A 140 -12.60 5.04 1.92
C ILE A 140 -12.94 6.49 2.28
N LEU A 141 -12.21 7.46 1.73
CA LEU A 141 -12.45 8.88 1.98
C LEU A 141 -13.83 9.34 1.49
N GLU A 142 -14.32 8.75 0.39
CA GLU A 142 -15.66 9.04 -0.16
C GLU A 142 -16.78 8.40 0.69
N LYS A 143 -16.60 7.15 1.10
CA LYS A 143 -17.66 6.37 1.79
C LYS A 143 -17.70 6.58 3.30
N ALA A 144 -16.58 6.93 3.92
CA ALA A 144 -16.49 7.06 5.37
C ALA A 144 -17.05 8.39 5.88
N THR A 145 -17.79 8.33 6.97
CA THR A 145 -18.27 9.54 7.66
C THR A 145 -17.14 10.17 8.44
N LYS A 146 -16.66 11.32 8.00
CA LYS A 146 -15.59 12.08 8.66
C LYS A 146 -16.19 12.96 9.78
N LYS A 147 -15.57 12.89 10.97
CA LYS A 147 -15.80 13.87 12.03
C LYS A 147 -14.50 14.67 12.22
N ALA A 148 -14.46 15.86 11.65
CA ALA A 148 -13.31 16.73 11.77
C ALA A 148 -13.23 17.34 13.18
N THR A 149 -12.05 17.28 13.79
CA THR A 149 -11.73 17.95 15.05
C THR A 149 -10.55 18.90 14.79
N LYS A 150 -10.69 20.16 15.23
CA LYS A 150 -9.57 21.10 15.16
C LYS A 150 -8.62 20.85 16.32
N ILE A 151 -7.38 20.59 16.02
CA ILE A 151 -6.30 20.40 16.99
C ILE A 151 -5.12 21.31 16.63
N SER A 152 -4.23 21.55 17.58
CA SER A 152 -3.00 22.28 17.32
C SER A 152 -2.03 21.47 16.48
N HIS A 153 -1.02 22.14 15.89
CA HIS A 153 0.04 21.49 15.13
C HIS A 153 0.79 20.43 15.96
N ASP A 154 1.10 20.74 17.21
CA ASP A 154 1.85 19.84 18.08
C ASP A 154 1.01 18.60 18.45
N GLU A 155 -0.27 18.77 18.75
CA GLU A 155 -1.21 17.67 18.98
C GLU A 155 -1.35 16.78 17.73
N PHE A 156 -1.38 17.38 16.53
CA PHE A 156 -1.45 16.62 15.28
C PHE A 156 -0.19 15.77 15.06
N LEU A 157 1.00 16.32 15.33
CA LEU A 157 2.26 15.58 15.22
C LEU A 157 2.35 14.42 16.23
N GLU A 158 1.74 14.56 17.41
CA GLU A 158 1.64 13.48 18.39
C GLU A 158 0.66 12.39 17.98
N GLU A 159 -0.46 12.75 17.33
CA GLU A 159 -1.41 11.76 16.79
C GLU A 159 -0.80 10.93 15.65
N LEU A 160 0.05 11.54 14.79
CA LEU A 160 0.74 10.81 13.71
C LEU A 160 1.79 9.80 14.21
N LYS A 161 2.20 9.89 15.47
CA LYS A 161 3.17 8.96 16.08
C LYS A 161 2.51 7.73 16.73
N LYS A 162 1.20 7.75 16.89
CA LYS A 162 0.39 6.66 17.47
C LYS A 162 -0.01 5.65 16.42
#